data_609469e33eefa61b0e9203d759db70bb
#
_entry.id   609469e33eefa61b0e9203d759db70bb
#
_cell.length_a   1.000
_cell.length_b   1.000
_cell.length_c   1.000
_cell.angle_alpha   90.00
_cell.angle_beta   90.00
_cell.angle_gamma   90.00
#
_symmetry.space_group_name_H-M   'P 1'
#
loop_
_entity.id
_entity.type
_entity.pdbx_description
1 polymer ?
#
loop_
_entity_poly.entity_id
_entity_poly.type
_entity_poly.pdbx_seq_one_letter_code
_entity_poly.pdbx_strand_id
1 'polypeptide(L)'
;MFEKIRNLKNKKGFTLMELIVVLVILAILAALLVPALTGYIDKAKEQSIIAETRSVVIAAQTIVSEDYGQGTNVTTGDTYITDDLKAEILKLAEVKDGTIDSMTIQGNTNPTPDKPTGKILTLKFTHGSKSCTYTFGETDPYKVS
;
A
#
# COMPACT_ATOMS: atom_id res chain seq x y z
N MET A 1 31.58 -38.82 -41.29
CA MET A 1 31.20 -37.39 -41.12
C MET A 1 29.92 -37.01 -41.86
N PHE A 2 29.60 -37.64 -42.98
CA PHE A 2 28.39 -37.32 -43.76
C PHE A 2 27.08 -37.95 -43.28
N GLU A 3 27.10 -38.99 -42.45
CA GLU A 3 25.88 -39.59 -41.87
C GLU A 3 25.26 -38.71 -40.76
N LYS A 4 26.03 -37.93 -40.04
CA LYS A 4 25.50 -37.02 -39.01
C LYS A 4 24.66 -35.85 -39.57
N ILE A 5 24.94 -35.46 -40.82
CA ILE A 5 24.23 -34.36 -41.49
C ILE A 5 22.87 -34.86 -42.06
N ARG A 6 22.77 -36.13 -42.40
CA ARG A 6 21.52 -36.73 -42.92
C ARG A 6 20.45 -36.89 -41.85
N ASN A 7 20.84 -37.11 -40.57
CA ASN A 7 19.90 -37.22 -39.44
C ASN A 7 19.31 -35.88 -38.97
N LEU A 8 19.91 -34.76 -39.36
CA LEU A 8 19.37 -33.42 -39.07
C LEU A 8 18.26 -33.01 -40.05
N LYS A 9 18.14 -33.69 -41.19
CA LYS A 9 17.11 -33.39 -42.22
C LYS A 9 15.74 -33.92 -41.91
N ASN A 10 15.57 -34.74 -40.85
CA ASN A 10 14.29 -35.34 -40.45
C ASN A 10 13.64 -34.61 -39.23
N LYS A 11 14.14 -33.46 -38.81
CA LYS A 11 13.43 -32.64 -37.86
C LYS A 11 12.32 -31.92 -38.63
N LYS A 12 11.08 -32.41 -38.48
CA LYS A 12 9.89 -31.70 -38.91
C LYS A 12 9.89 -30.31 -38.24
N GLY A 13 10.26 -29.29 -38.99
CA GLY A 13 10.15 -27.90 -38.55
C GLY A 13 8.67 -27.50 -38.56
N PHE A 14 8.31 -26.55 -37.68
CA PHE A 14 7.00 -25.92 -37.70
C PHE A 14 6.76 -25.23 -39.05
N THR A 15 5.55 -25.37 -39.57
CA THR A 15 5.15 -24.61 -40.75
C THR A 15 4.83 -23.17 -40.35
N LEU A 16 5.02 -22.24 -41.27
CA LEU A 16 4.69 -20.83 -41.07
C LEU A 16 3.21 -20.66 -40.73
N MET A 17 2.34 -21.50 -41.32
CA MET A 17 0.91 -21.49 -41.05
C MET A 17 0.57 -21.91 -39.60
N GLU A 18 1.22 -22.95 -39.08
CA GLU A 18 1.05 -23.37 -37.67
C GLU A 18 1.45 -22.26 -36.70
N LEU A 19 2.51 -21.53 -37.03
CA LEU A 19 2.99 -20.43 -36.20
C LEU A 19 2.00 -19.25 -36.17
N ILE A 20 1.43 -18.90 -37.35
CA ILE A 20 0.42 -17.85 -37.46
C ILE A 20 -0.84 -18.21 -36.66
N VAL A 21 -1.33 -19.43 -36.77
CA VAL A 21 -2.54 -19.91 -36.08
C VAL A 21 -2.34 -19.83 -34.55
N VAL A 22 -1.17 -20.26 -34.04
CA VAL A 22 -0.85 -20.17 -32.61
C VAL A 22 -0.80 -18.74 -32.15
N LEU A 23 -0.18 -17.83 -32.92
CA LEU A 23 -0.12 -16.40 -32.57
C LEU A 23 -1.51 -15.76 -32.50
N VAL A 24 -2.41 -16.11 -33.44
CA VAL A 24 -3.79 -15.60 -33.43
C VAL A 24 -4.56 -16.09 -32.20
N ILE A 25 -4.43 -17.38 -31.85
CA ILE A 25 -5.07 -17.94 -30.66
C ILE A 25 -4.54 -17.24 -29.40
N LEU A 26 -3.22 -17.06 -29.28
CA LEU A 26 -2.62 -16.36 -28.14
C LEU A 26 -3.07 -14.91 -28.06
N ALA A 27 -3.22 -14.21 -29.19
CA ALA A 27 -3.71 -12.84 -29.23
C ALA A 27 -5.15 -12.74 -28.72
N ILE A 28 -6.03 -13.67 -29.12
CA ILE A 28 -7.43 -13.72 -28.64
C ILE A 28 -7.48 -13.99 -27.13
N LEU A 29 -6.71 -14.97 -26.66
CA LEU A 29 -6.66 -15.28 -25.23
C LEU A 29 -6.10 -14.11 -24.41
N ALA A 30 -5.05 -13.45 -24.87
CA ALA A 30 -4.48 -12.28 -24.24
C ALA A 30 -5.49 -11.11 -24.15
N ALA A 31 -6.27 -10.87 -25.23
CA ALA A 31 -7.28 -9.83 -25.26
C ALA A 31 -8.39 -10.01 -24.22
N LEU A 32 -8.70 -11.26 -23.86
CA LEU A 32 -9.69 -11.58 -22.82
C LEU A 32 -9.11 -11.54 -21.40
N LEU A 33 -7.82 -11.89 -21.23
CA LEU A 33 -7.18 -11.98 -19.92
C LEU A 33 -6.74 -10.63 -19.36
N VAL A 34 -6.27 -9.71 -20.23
CA VAL A 34 -5.72 -8.40 -19.78
C VAL A 34 -6.74 -7.57 -18.99
N PRO A 35 -8.02 -7.39 -19.45
CA PRO A 35 -8.99 -6.60 -18.69
C PRO A 35 -9.32 -7.20 -17.32
N ALA A 36 -9.34 -8.52 -17.20
CA ALA A 36 -9.60 -9.20 -15.93
C ALA A 36 -8.47 -8.99 -14.92
N LEU A 37 -7.21 -9.03 -15.37
CA LEU A 37 -6.04 -8.88 -14.54
C LEU A 37 -5.90 -7.46 -13.96
N THR A 38 -6.25 -6.41 -14.71
CA THR A 38 -6.14 -5.02 -14.23
C THR A 38 -7.03 -4.78 -13.02
N GLY A 39 -8.26 -5.31 -13.00
CA GLY A 39 -9.17 -5.19 -11.87
C GLY A 39 -8.66 -5.89 -10.59
N TYR A 40 -7.97 -7.02 -10.73
CA TYR A 40 -7.35 -7.71 -9.59
C TYR A 40 -6.14 -6.96 -9.04
N ILE A 41 -5.33 -6.37 -9.91
CA ILE A 41 -4.17 -5.57 -9.50
C ILE A 41 -4.61 -4.34 -8.71
N ASP A 42 -5.66 -3.64 -9.13
CA ASP A 42 -6.18 -2.47 -8.42
C ASP A 42 -6.72 -2.84 -7.04
N LYS A 43 -7.49 -3.92 -6.93
CA LYS A 43 -7.94 -4.44 -5.62
C LYS A 43 -6.77 -4.85 -4.72
N ALA A 44 -5.74 -5.48 -5.27
CA ALA A 44 -4.56 -5.85 -4.50
C ALA A 44 -3.82 -4.61 -3.96
N LYS A 45 -3.69 -3.56 -4.77
CA LYS A 45 -3.11 -2.27 -4.36
C LYS A 45 -3.93 -1.59 -3.26
N GLU A 46 -5.27 -1.64 -3.34
CA GLU A 46 -6.16 -1.12 -2.29
C GLU A 46 -5.98 -1.86 -0.97
N GLN A 47 -5.91 -3.18 -1.01
CA GLN A 47 -5.64 -3.97 0.20
C GLN A 47 -4.25 -3.72 0.78
N SER A 48 -3.24 -3.54 -0.08
CA SER A 48 -1.87 -3.22 0.34
C SER A 48 -1.83 -1.89 1.09
N ILE A 49 -2.38 -0.82 0.50
CA ILE A 49 -2.35 0.50 1.15
C ILE A 49 -3.16 0.53 2.46
N ILE A 50 -4.26 -0.23 2.56
CA ILE A 50 -5.01 -0.37 3.81
C ILE A 50 -4.15 -1.04 4.89
N ALA A 51 -3.42 -2.11 4.53
CA ALA A 51 -2.54 -2.80 5.45
C ALA A 51 -1.38 -1.91 5.92
N GLU A 52 -0.75 -1.18 5.01
CA GLU A 52 0.31 -0.23 5.31
C GLU A 52 -0.21 0.91 6.19
N THR A 53 -1.35 1.51 5.85
CA THR A 53 -1.98 2.58 6.66
C THR A 53 -2.28 2.09 8.07
N ARG A 54 -2.73 0.84 8.21
CA ARG A 54 -2.97 0.23 9.54
C ARG A 54 -1.69 0.15 10.36
N SER A 55 -0.59 -0.28 9.75
CA SER A 55 0.73 -0.31 10.42
C SER A 55 1.17 1.08 10.82
N VAL A 56 0.99 2.08 9.95
CA VAL A 56 1.32 3.48 10.23
C VAL A 56 0.47 4.05 11.37
N VAL A 57 -0.83 3.76 11.40
CA VAL A 57 -1.72 4.21 12.51
C VAL A 57 -1.32 3.59 13.83
N ILE A 58 -0.97 2.29 13.85
CA ILE A 58 -0.52 1.62 15.08
C ILE A 58 0.81 2.22 15.56
N ALA A 59 1.76 2.43 14.66
CA ALA A 59 3.04 3.06 14.98
C ALA A 59 2.85 4.48 15.51
N ALA A 60 2.02 5.28 14.84
CA ALA A 60 1.68 6.63 15.28
C ALA A 60 1.03 6.62 16.66
N GLN A 61 0.07 5.74 16.91
CA GLN A 61 -0.58 5.63 18.21
C GLN A 61 0.41 5.21 19.30
N THR A 62 1.36 4.35 19.00
CA THR A 62 2.38 3.90 19.95
C THR A 62 3.26 5.08 20.39
N ILE A 63 3.85 5.81 19.44
CA ILE A 63 4.73 6.96 19.73
C ILE A 63 3.95 8.06 20.46
N VAL A 64 2.77 8.42 19.96
CA VAL A 64 1.93 9.46 20.57
C VAL A 64 1.51 9.10 21.99
N SER A 65 1.21 7.82 22.26
CA SER A 65 0.86 7.36 23.61
C SER A 65 2.06 7.36 24.56
N GLU A 66 3.24 7.05 24.06
CA GLU A 66 4.50 7.07 24.81
C GLU A 66 4.88 8.51 25.20
N ASP A 67 4.86 9.42 24.23
CA ASP A 67 5.10 10.86 24.45
C ASP A 67 4.10 11.46 25.45
N TYR A 68 2.83 11.10 25.31
CA TYR A 68 1.81 11.51 26.26
C TYR A 68 2.08 10.99 27.68
N GLY A 69 2.49 9.72 27.79
CA GLY A 69 2.87 9.10 29.08
C GLY A 69 4.09 9.75 29.73
N GLN A 70 5.00 10.32 28.94
CA GLN A 70 6.17 11.07 29.41
C GLN A 70 5.86 12.54 29.75
N GLY A 71 4.61 12.99 29.59
CA GLY A 71 4.17 14.35 29.86
C GLY A 71 4.45 15.35 28.74
N THR A 72 4.78 14.88 27.54
CA THR A 72 4.91 15.73 26.36
C THR A 72 3.56 16.34 25.99
N ASN A 73 3.56 17.61 25.58
CA ASN A 73 2.34 18.28 25.15
C ASN A 73 1.94 17.83 23.73
N VAL A 74 1.16 16.76 23.65
CA VAL A 74 0.70 16.15 22.42
C VAL A 74 -0.49 16.92 21.86
N THR A 75 -0.32 17.57 20.71
CA THR A 75 -1.36 18.39 20.06
C THR A 75 -1.43 18.13 18.56
N THR A 76 -2.54 18.52 17.94
CA THR A 76 -2.73 18.46 16.47
C THR A 76 -2.04 19.64 15.75
N GLY A 77 -1.05 20.28 16.30
CA GLY A 77 -0.39 21.42 15.69
C GLY A 77 0.98 21.06 15.08
N ASP A 78 1.47 21.90 14.20
CA ASP A 78 2.79 21.76 13.57
C ASP A 78 3.95 21.71 14.57
N THR A 79 3.71 22.18 15.80
CA THR A 79 4.70 22.12 16.87
C THR A 79 5.01 20.70 17.35
N TYR A 80 4.01 19.79 17.29
CA TYR A 80 4.19 18.40 17.67
C TYR A 80 4.27 17.46 16.46
N ILE A 81 3.41 17.66 15.44
CA ILE A 81 3.41 16.84 14.22
C ILE A 81 4.46 17.36 13.25
N THR A 82 5.71 17.09 13.56
CA THR A 82 6.86 17.48 12.74
C THR A 82 7.16 16.41 11.68
N ASP A 83 7.98 16.77 10.70
CA ASP A 83 8.45 15.81 9.70
C ASP A 83 9.36 14.74 10.32
N ASP A 84 10.09 15.06 11.39
CA ASP A 84 10.88 14.09 12.14
C ASP A 84 9.98 13.04 12.81
N LEU A 85 8.88 13.47 13.44
CA LEU A 85 7.88 12.56 14.01
C LEU A 85 7.27 11.65 12.95
N LYS A 86 6.91 12.21 11.79
CA LYS A 86 6.38 11.40 10.67
C LYS A 86 7.39 10.38 10.19
N ALA A 87 8.67 10.75 10.08
CA ALA A 87 9.74 9.84 9.68
C ALA A 87 9.94 8.71 10.71
N GLU A 88 9.86 9.03 12.01
CA GLU A 88 9.94 8.04 13.08
C GLU A 88 8.76 7.05 13.04
N ILE A 89 7.55 7.55 12.82
CA ILE A 89 6.34 6.73 12.65
C ILE A 89 6.52 5.76 11.47
N LEU A 90 6.95 6.26 10.31
CA LEU A 90 7.17 5.43 9.12
C LEU A 90 8.25 4.37 9.34
N LYS A 91 9.30 4.71 10.06
CA LYS A 91 10.38 3.79 10.44
C LYS A 91 9.86 2.68 11.36
N LEU A 92 9.06 3.03 12.37
CA LEU A 92 8.45 2.06 13.29
C LEU A 92 7.41 1.18 12.59
N ALA A 93 6.67 1.74 11.64
CA ALA A 93 5.71 1.01 10.80
C ALA A 93 6.38 0.09 9.76
N GLU A 94 7.71 0.16 9.61
CA GLU A 94 8.51 -0.55 8.59
C GLU A 94 8.07 -0.26 7.14
N VAL A 95 7.52 0.93 6.89
CA VAL A 95 7.10 1.38 5.56
C VAL A 95 8.21 2.22 4.94
N LYS A 96 8.73 1.77 3.78
CA LYS A 96 9.89 2.40 3.13
C LYS A 96 9.51 3.54 2.20
N ASP A 97 8.41 3.40 1.46
CA ASP A 97 8.03 4.31 0.38
C ASP A 97 6.59 4.81 0.61
N GLY A 98 6.45 5.88 1.35
CA GLY A 98 5.15 6.47 1.60
C GLY A 98 5.28 7.76 2.40
N THR A 99 4.20 8.54 2.43
CA THR A 99 4.13 9.81 3.15
C THR A 99 2.89 9.88 4.03
N ILE A 100 3.04 10.48 5.21
CA ILE A 100 1.92 10.88 6.05
C ILE A 100 1.55 12.30 5.65
N ASP A 101 0.47 12.46 4.90
CA ASP A 101 0.03 13.77 4.39
C ASP A 101 -0.55 14.62 5.51
N SER A 102 -1.38 14.02 6.35
CA SER A 102 -2.00 14.70 7.49
C SER A 102 -2.28 13.73 8.62
N MET A 103 -2.25 14.23 9.83
CA MET A 103 -2.61 13.50 11.04
C MET A 103 -3.29 14.44 12.01
N THR A 104 -4.36 13.98 12.65
CA THR A 104 -5.01 14.69 13.73
C THR A 104 -5.04 13.84 15.00
N ILE A 105 -4.73 14.47 16.11
CA ILE A 105 -4.61 13.82 17.40
C ILE A 105 -5.60 14.48 18.36
N GLN A 106 -6.23 13.71 19.22
CA GLN A 106 -6.99 14.25 20.34
C GLN A 106 -6.01 14.80 21.40
N GLY A 107 -5.75 16.09 21.33
CA GLY A 107 -4.74 16.74 22.14
C GLY A 107 -5.15 16.98 23.60
N ASN A 108 -4.15 17.38 24.39
CA ASN A 108 -4.24 17.61 25.83
C ASN A 108 -4.77 19.02 26.18
N THR A 109 -5.91 19.45 25.64
CA THR A 109 -6.43 20.80 25.92
C THR A 109 -7.24 20.92 27.20
N ASN A 110 -7.48 19.85 27.92
CA ASN A 110 -7.97 19.80 29.31
C ASN A 110 -8.17 18.31 29.70
N PRO A 111 -7.37 17.72 30.57
CA PRO A 111 -7.56 16.33 30.96
C PRO A 111 -8.82 16.22 31.80
N THR A 112 -9.97 16.01 31.15
CA THR A 112 -11.11 15.44 31.85
C THR A 112 -10.89 13.93 31.94
N PRO A 113 -11.14 13.29 33.10
CA PRO A 113 -10.86 11.87 33.34
C PRO A 113 -11.50 10.90 32.31
N ASP A 114 -12.49 11.37 31.57
CA ASP A 114 -13.28 10.55 30.64
C ASP A 114 -12.90 10.70 29.16
N LYS A 115 -11.90 11.50 28.81
CA LYS A 115 -11.45 11.63 27.42
C LYS A 115 -10.02 11.16 27.25
N PRO A 116 -9.79 10.05 26.51
CA PRO A 116 -8.44 9.61 26.20
C PRO A 116 -7.74 10.68 25.36
N THR A 117 -6.70 11.27 25.90
CA THR A 117 -5.80 12.20 25.24
C THR A 117 -4.67 11.44 24.56
N GLY A 118 -4.10 11.97 23.49
CA GLY A 118 -3.05 11.29 22.72
C GLY A 118 -3.57 10.23 21.73
N LYS A 119 -4.86 10.28 21.37
CA LYS A 119 -5.46 9.34 20.40
C LYS A 119 -5.41 9.88 18.99
N ILE A 120 -5.04 9.03 18.04
CA ILE A 120 -5.12 9.37 16.62
C ILE A 120 -6.59 9.38 16.20
N LEU A 121 -7.08 10.54 15.73
CA LEU A 121 -8.43 10.70 15.22
C LEU A 121 -8.52 10.46 13.72
N THR A 122 -7.62 11.06 12.96
CA THR A 122 -7.51 10.85 11.51
C THR A 122 -6.04 10.74 11.13
N LEU A 123 -5.77 9.94 10.11
CA LEU A 123 -4.46 9.86 9.50
C LEU A 123 -4.62 9.58 8.02
N LYS A 124 -4.01 10.41 7.16
CA LYS A 124 -3.95 10.18 5.73
C LYS A 124 -2.55 9.76 5.33
N PHE A 125 -2.45 8.60 4.73
CA PHE A 125 -1.22 8.03 4.23
C PHE A 125 -1.30 7.81 2.73
N THR A 126 -0.24 8.17 2.01
CA THR A 126 -0.13 8.01 0.56
C THR A 126 1.09 7.17 0.21
N HIS A 127 0.89 6.18 -0.67
CA HIS A 127 1.95 5.37 -1.24
C HIS A 127 1.72 5.19 -2.75
N GLY A 128 2.66 5.69 -3.56
CA GLY A 128 2.54 5.70 -5.01
C GLY A 128 1.35 6.53 -5.49
N SER A 129 0.42 5.91 -6.22
CA SER A 129 -0.77 6.57 -6.77
C SER A 129 -2.02 6.42 -5.91
N LYS A 130 -1.94 5.76 -4.77
CA LYS A 130 -3.07 5.49 -3.88
C LYS A 130 -2.88 6.21 -2.55
N SER A 131 -3.98 6.73 -1.99
CA SER A 131 -4.00 7.24 -0.63
C SER A 131 -5.08 6.53 0.19
N CYS A 132 -4.83 6.39 1.49
CA CYS A 132 -5.79 5.82 2.42
C CYS A 132 -5.93 6.74 3.62
N THR A 133 -7.17 7.03 3.97
CA THR A 133 -7.50 7.83 5.14
C THR A 133 -8.10 6.95 6.22
N TYR A 134 -7.47 6.95 7.37
CA TYR A 134 -8.01 6.37 8.60
C TYR A 134 -8.84 7.41 9.34
N THR A 135 -10.01 7.01 9.84
CA THR A 135 -10.86 7.84 10.69
C THR A 135 -11.34 7.03 11.88
N PHE A 136 -11.01 7.48 13.08
CA PHE A 136 -11.42 6.81 14.32
C PHE A 136 -12.94 6.87 14.51
N GLY A 137 -13.54 5.75 14.89
CA GLY A 137 -14.97 5.67 15.26
C GLY A 137 -15.92 5.41 14.09
N GLU A 138 -15.42 5.34 12.86
CA GLU A 138 -16.23 4.93 11.71
C GLU A 138 -16.39 3.40 11.62
N THR A 139 -17.48 2.94 11.02
CA THR A 139 -17.73 1.50 10.78
C THR A 139 -16.71 0.91 9.82
N ASP A 140 -16.29 1.68 8.81
CA ASP A 140 -15.19 1.39 7.91
C ASP A 140 -14.13 2.48 8.07
N PRO A 141 -13.13 2.26 8.95
CA PRO A 141 -12.19 3.30 9.33
C PRO A 141 -11.12 3.59 8.26
N TYR A 142 -10.99 2.76 7.23
CA TYR A 142 -9.96 2.91 6.19
C TYR A 142 -10.60 3.13 4.83
N LYS A 143 -10.51 4.35 4.30
CA LYS A 143 -11.06 4.72 2.98
C LYS A 143 -9.92 4.99 1.99
N VAL A 144 -9.89 4.23 0.91
CA VAL A 144 -8.92 4.40 -0.20
C VAL A 144 -9.46 5.36 -1.24
N SER A 145 -8.59 6.22 -1.74
CA SER A 145 -8.86 7.20 -2.80
C SER A 145 -7.70 7.31 -3.80
#